data_9d7ad87090dcb309557dce9c2d5919be
#
_entry.id   9d7ad87090dcb309557dce9c2d5919be
#
_cell.length_a   1.000
_cell.length_b   1.000
_cell.length_c   1.000
_cell.angle_alpha   90.00
_cell.angle_beta   90.00
_cell.angle_gamma   90.00
#
_symmetry.space_group_name_H-M   'P 1'
#
loop_
_entity.id
_entity.type
_entity.pdbx_description
1 polymer ?
#
loop_
_entity_poly.entity_id
_entity_poly.type
_entity_poly.pdbx_seq_one_letter_code
_entity_poly.pdbx_strand_id
1 'polypeptide(L)'
;APADFVTIDLDRLDRDRIVAIDPIDLLFARGNASMVRDVVVDGQAIVRDGRCTNVDLEGIERELRGMYRSSAGRLTPFQRAWPALSADVQSWFETQLACS
;
A
#
# COMPACT_ATOMS: atom_id res chain seq x y z
N ALA A 1 12.68 -29.46 -7.52
CA ALA A 1 12.44 -28.55 -6.39
C ALA A 1 11.19 -27.70 -6.65
N PRO A 2 10.36 -27.43 -5.63
CA PRO A 2 9.22 -26.53 -5.80
C PRO A 2 9.67 -25.14 -6.25
N ALA A 3 8.91 -24.53 -7.13
CA ALA A 3 9.24 -23.22 -7.66
C ALA A 3 8.62 -22.12 -6.80
N ASP A 4 9.43 -21.13 -6.47
CA ASP A 4 8.99 -19.87 -5.88
C ASP A 4 9.36 -18.75 -6.84
N PHE A 5 8.37 -17.98 -7.30
CA PHE A 5 8.64 -16.84 -8.17
C PHE A 5 7.51 -15.82 -8.11
N VAL A 6 7.84 -14.62 -8.55
CA VAL A 6 6.91 -13.49 -8.67
C VAL A 6 6.99 -12.97 -10.09
N THR A 7 5.83 -12.76 -10.74
CA THR A 7 5.78 -12.07 -12.02
C THR A 7 5.31 -10.63 -11.84
N ILE A 8 5.92 -9.73 -12.54
CA ILE A 8 5.62 -8.30 -12.51
C ILE A 8 4.95 -7.91 -13.83
N ASP A 9 3.87 -7.14 -13.74
CA ASP A 9 3.21 -6.58 -14.91
C ASP A 9 4.03 -5.43 -15.49
N LEU A 10 4.71 -5.70 -16.60
CA LEU A 10 5.59 -4.74 -17.25
C LEU A 10 4.80 -3.53 -17.79
N ASP A 11 3.58 -3.74 -18.25
CA ASP A 11 2.74 -2.65 -18.75
C ASP A 11 2.35 -1.66 -17.67
N ARG A 12 2.20 -2.12 -16.43
CA ARG A 12 1.97 -1.23 -15.28
C ARG A 12 3.24 -0.54 -14.83
N LEU A 13 4.37 -1.24 -14.90
CA LEU A 13 5.66 -0.72 -14.47
C LEU A 13 6.16 0.37 -15.44
N ASP A 14 6.01 0.15 -16.75
CA ASP A 14 6.51 1.01 -17.81
C ASP A 14 5.39 1.30 -18.83
N ARG A 15 4.37 2.00 -18.37
CA ARG A 15 3.13 2.22 -19.11
C ARG A 15 3.35 2.94 -20.44
N ASP A 16 4.20 3.92 -20.46
CA ASP A 16 4.35 4.80 -21.62
C ASP A 16 5.47 4.37 -22.57
N ARG A 17 6.42 3.60 -22.09
CA ARG A 17 7.57 3.08 -22.85
C ARG A 17 8.26 4.13 -23.76
N ILE A 18 8.37 5.35 -23.22
CA ILE A 18 8.91 6.49 -23.97
C ILE A 18 10.41 6.32 -24.22
N VAL A 19 11.10 5.74 -23.25
CA VAL A 19 12.55 5.51 -23.28
C VAL A 19 12.83 4.06 -22.97
N ALA A 20 13.74 3.44 -23.71
CA ALA A 20 14.18 2.08 -23.43
C ALA A 20 15.02 2.05 -22.14
N ILE A 21 14.43 1.58 -21.05
CA ILE A 21 15.06 1.43 -19.74
C ILE A 21 15.01 -0.04 -19.36
N ASP A 22 16.07 -0.51 -18.71
CA ASP A 22 16.10 -1.89 -18.19
C ASP A 22 14.95 -2.11 -17.22
N PRO A 23 14.14 -3.16 -17.38
CA PRO A 23 13.00 -3.44 -16.50
C PRO A 23 13.39 -3.60 -15.02
N ILE A 24 14.58 -4.09 -14.73
CA ILE A 24 15.07 -4.24 -13.35
C ILE A 24 15.31 -2.89 -12.73
N ASP A 25 15.91 -1.96 -13.45
CA ASP A 25 16.13 -0.59 -12.98
C ASP A 25 14.79 0.11 -12.72
N LEU A 26 13.80 -0.08 -13.57
CA LEU A 26 12.45 0.44 -13.39
C LEU A 26 11.77 -0.17 -12.16
N LEU A 27 11.94 -1.45 -11.93
CA LEU A 27 11.38 -2.13 -10.77
C LEU A 27 11.89 -1.49 -9.47
N PHE A 28 13.19 -1.24 -9.36
CA PHE A 28 13.78 -0.59 -8.19
C PHE A 28 13.38 0.89 -8.07
N ALA A 29 13.20 1.57 -9.19
CA ALA A 29 12.87 2.99 -9.18
C ALA A 29 11.39 3.26 -8.81
N ARG A 30 10.46 2.44 -9.25
CA ARG A 30 9.03 2.70 -9.08
C ARG A 30 8.13 1.49 -8.87
N GLY A 31 8.71 0.29 -8.68
CA GLY A 31 7.94 -0.91 -8.42
C GLY A 31 7.20 -0.86 -7.09
N ASN A 32 5.98 -1.37 -7.05
CA ASN A 32 5.20 -1.54 -5.84
C ASN A 32 4.29 -2.78 -5.95
N ALA A 33 3.60 -3.11 -4.86
CA ALA A 33 2.79 -4.30 -4.79
C ALA A 33 1.66 -4.36 -5.85
N SER A 34 1.17 -3.21 -6.31
CA SER A 34 0.11 -3.18 -7.32
C SER A 34 0.56 -3.68 -8.70
N MET A 35 1.86 -3.78 -8.94
CA MET A 35 2.46 -4.26 -10.19
C MET A 35 2.73 -5.76 -10.18
N VAL A 36 2.56 -6.43 -9.04
CA VAL A 36 2.68 -7.88 -8.90
C VAL A 36 1.47 -8.53 -9.58
N ARG A 37 1.75 -9.37 -10.56
CA ARG A 37 0.72 -10.10 -11.29
C ARG A 37 0.46 -11.46 -10.68
N ASP A 38 1.49 -12.27 -10.55
CA ASP A 38 1.39 -13.63 -10.05
C ASP A 38 2.45 -13.85 -8.98
N VAL A 39 2.09 -14.64 -7.98
CA VAL A 39 3.03 -15.14 -6.96
C VAL A 39 2.82 -16.64 -6.84
N VAL A 40 3.89 -17.39 -7.04
CA VAL A 40 3.90 -18.84 -6.89
C VAL A 40 4.85 -19.18 -5.75
N VAL A 41 4.35 -19.93 -4.79
CA VAL A 41 5.13 -20.42 -3.66
C VAL A 41 4.95 -21.93 -3.57
N ASP A 42 6.06 -22.63 -3.52
CA ASP A 42 6.08 -24.09 -3.44
C ASP A 42 5.28 -24.74 -4.58
N GLY A 43 5.39 -24.17 -5.79
CA GLY A 43 4.67 -24.64 -6.99
C GLY A 43 3.19 -24.29 -7.01
N GLN A 44 2.66 -23.59 -6.00
CA GLN A 44 1.26 -23.20 -5.91
C GLN A 44 1.07 -21.70 -6.16
N ALA A 45 0.17 -21.35 -7.08
CA ALA A 45 -0.19 -19.96 -7.33
C ALA A 45 -1.03 -19.43 -6.14
N ILE A 46 -0.46 -18.54 -5.34
CA ILE A 46 -1.15 -17.87 -4.23
C ILE A 46 -1.70 -16.50 -4.63
N VAL A 47 -1.15 -15.89 -5.68
CA VAL A 47 -1.70 -14.70 -6.34
C VAL A 47 -1.72 -14.99 -7.84
N ARG A 48 -2.84 -14.70 -8.50
CA ARG A 48 -3.01 -14.82 -9.95
C ARG A 48 -3.74 -13.60 -10.49
N ASP A 49 -3.16 -12.96 -11.49
CA ASP A 49 -3.67 -11.72 -12.08
C ASP A 49 -3.95 -10.63 -11.02
N GLY A 50 -3.07 -10.53 -10.03
CA GLY A 50 -3.18 -9.55 -8.95
C GLY A 50 -4.18 -9.90 -7.86
N ARG A 51 -4.78 -11.10 -7.88
CA ARG A 51 -5.78 -11.54 -6.89
C ARG A 51 -5.29 -12.74 -6.09
N CYS A 52 -5.51 -12.70 -4.78
CA CYS A 52 -5.23 -13.85 -3.92
C CYS A 52 -6.14 -15.02 -4.26
N THR A 53 -5.56 -16.21 -4.39
CA THR A 53 -6.31 -17.44 -4.77
C THR A 53 -6.95 -18.12 -3.58
N ASN A 54 -6.37 -17.99 -2.38
CA ASN A 54 -6.78 -18.72 -1.17
C ASN A 54 -7.54 -17.87 -0.16
N VAL A 55 -7.68 -16.56 -0.41
CA VAL A 55 -8.29 -15.60 0.51
C VAL A 55 -9.25 -14.71 -0.26
N ASP A 56 -10.46 -14.55 0.28
CA ASP A 56 -11.41 -13.55 -0.21
C ASP A 56 -11.05 -12.17 0.33
N LEU A 57 -10.06 -11.53 -0.29
CA LEU A 57 -9.56 -10.23 0.13
C LEU A 57 -10.64 -9.14 0.05
N GLU A 58 -11.46 -9.16 -1.00
CA GLU A 58 -12.55 -8.20 -1.18
C GLU A 58 -13.59 -8.32 -0.06
N GLY A 59 -13.91 -9.55 0.35
CA GLY A 59 -14.79 -9.82 1.48
C GLY A 59 -14.24 -9.32 2.80
N ILE A 60 -12.95 -9.55 3.05
CA ILE A 60 -12.25 -9.07 4.25
C ILE A 60 -12.23 -7.54 4.27
N GLU A 61 -11.89 -6.90 3.17
CA GLU A 61 -11.89 -5.44 3.08
C GLU A 61 -13.28 -4.84 3.32
N ARG A 62 -14.30 -5.46 2.78
CA ARG A 62 -15.69 -5.03 2.99
C ARG A 62 -16.07 -5.10 4.47
N GLU A 63 -15.72 -6.19 5.13
CA GLU A 63 -15.97 -6.39 6.54
C GLU A 63 -15.21 -5.39 7.40
N LEU A 64 -13.93 -5.16 7.12
CA LEU A 64 -13.12 -4.16 7.82
C LEU A 64 -13.68 -2.75 7.65
N ARG A 65 -14.11 -2.38 6.45
CA ARG A 65 -14.75 -1.08 6.20
C ARG A 65 -16.06 -0.93 6.98
N GLY A 66 -16.85 -2.00 7.06
CA GLY A 66 -18.07 -2.03 7.86
C GLY A 66 -17.80 -1.82 9.34
N MET A 67 -16.79 -2.51 9.88
CA MET A 67 -16.34 -2.34 11.27
C MET A 67 -15.84 -0.93 11.54
N TYR A 68 -15.07 -0.36 10.63
CA TYR A 68 -14.60 1.02 10.74
C TYR A 68 -15.77 2.01 10.76
N ARG A 69 -16.73 1.88 9.85
CA ARG A 69 -17.90 2.75 9.80
C ARG A 69 -18.73 2.68 11.08
N SER A 70 -18.94 1.48 11.62
CA SER A 70 -19.70 1.29 12.86
C SER A 70 -18.98 1.84 14.08
N SER A 71 -17.65 1.92 14.06
CA SER A 71 -16.83 2.47 15.15
C SER A 71 -16.43 3.93 14.97
N ALA A 72 -16.78 4.56 13.85
CA ALA A 72 -16.35 5.92 13.53
C ALA A 72 -16.81 6.95 14.56
N GLY A 73 -17.97 6.75 15.19
CA GLY A 73 -18.48 7.62 16.26
C GLY A 73 -17.58 7.68 17.49
N ARG A 74 -16.80 6.63 17.74
CA ARG A 74 -15.83 6.61 18.86
C ARG A 74 -14.66 7.54 18.65
N LEU A 75 -14.36 7.88 17.41
CA LEU A 75 -13.27 8.79 17.04
C LEU A 75 -13.68 10.27 17.09
N THR A 76 -14.96 10.56 17.28
CA THR A 76 -15.48 11.95 17.27
C THR A 76 -14.77 12.84 18.29
N PRO A 77 -14.54 12.43 19.55
CA PRO A 77 -13.81 13.28 20.50
C PRO A 77 -12.39 13.59 20.04
N PHE A 78 -11.70 12.60 19.47
CA PHE A 78 -10.35 12.78 18.93
C PHE A 78 -10.37 13.72 17.72
N GLN A 79 -11.31 13.53 16.80
CA GLN A 79 -11.45 14.37 15.61
C GLN A 79 -11.73 15.84 15.98
N ARG A 80 -12.51 16.09 17.03
CA ARG A 80 -12.75 17.44 17.55
C ARG A 80 -11.53 18.07 18.19
N ALA A 81 -10.72 17.28 18.86
CA ALA A 81 -9.50 17.74 19.53
C ALA A 81 -8.32 17.92 18.58
N TRP A 82 -8.33 17.22 17.45
CA TRP A 82 -7.19 17.14 16.54
C TRP A 82 -6.71 18.48 15.98
N PRO A 83 -7.57 19.40 15.52
CA PRO A 83 -7.08 20.69 14.97
C PRO A 83 -6.25 21.49 15.97
N ALA A 84 -6.69 21.59 17.21
CA ALA A 84 -5.95 22.28 18.27
C ALA A 84 -4.65 21.54 18.63
N LEU A 85 -4.72 20.21 18.77
CA LEU A 85 -3.57 19.38 19.10
C LEU A 85 -2.52 19.44 18.00
N SER A 86 -2.91 19.32 16.73
CA SER A 86 -1.97 19.38 15.62
C SER A 86 -1.30 20.75 15.49
N ALA A 87 -2.04 21.82 15.73
CA ALA A 87 -1.48 23.18 15.75
C ALA A 87 -0.45 23.35 16.88
N ASP A 88 -0.73 22.84 18.06
CA ASP A 88 0.19 22.89 19.19
C ASP A 88 1.46 22.09 18.95
N VAL A 89 1.34 20.88 18.38
CA VAL A 89 2.49 20.04 18.01
C VAL A 89 3.34 20.73 16.94
N GLN A 90 2.72 21.31 15.93
CA GLN A 90 3.43 22.05 14.89
C GLN A 90 4.19 23.25 15.47
N SER A 91 3.54 24.03 16.30
CA SER A 91 4.14 25.18 16.98
C SER A 91 5.33 24.75 17.83
N TRP A 92 5.20 23.65 18.56
CA TRP A 92 6.30 23.10 19.35
C TRP A 92 7.50 22.72 18.47
N PHE A 93 7.27 22.04 17.37
CA PHE A 93 8.34 21.68 16.41
C PHE A 93 9.04 22.92 15.84
N GLU A 94 8.28 23.92 15.42
CA GLU A 94 8.83 25.16 14.88
C GLU A 94 9.70 25.88 15.92
N THR A 95 9.29 25.89 17.17
CA THR A 95 10.06 26.46 18.28
C THR A 95 11.37 25.68 18.50
N GLN A 96 11.34 24.35 18.44
CA GLN A 96 12.55 23.52 18.58
C GLN A 96 13.53 23.76 17.43
N LEU A 97 13.04 23.86 16.20
CA LEU A 97 13.87 24.13 15.02
C LEU A 97 14.49 25.53 15.07
N ALA A 98 13.77 26.53 15.58
CA ALA A 98 14.29 27.90 15.73
C ALA A 98 15.39 28.00 16.79
N CYS A 99 15.42 27.11 17.78
CA CYS A 99 16.44 27.06 18.83
C CYS A 99 17.71 26.30 18.41
N SER A 100 17.69 25.63 17.27
CA SER A 100 18.86 24.93 16.72
C SER A 100 19.56 25.81 15.68
#